data_0170aba3750db0ceceed66db122d7795
#
_entry.id   0170aba3750db0ceceed66db122d7795
#
_cell.length_a   1.000
_cell.length_b   1.000
_cell.length_c   1.000
_cell.angle_alpha   90.00
_cell.angle_beta   90.00
_cell.angle_gamma   90.00
#
_symmetry.space_group_name_H-M   'P 1'
#
loop_
_entity.id
_entity.type
_entity.pdbx_description
1 polymer ?
#
loop_
_entity_poly.entity_id
_entity_poly.type
_entity_poly.pdbx_seq_one_letter_code
_entity_poly.pdbx_strand_id
1 'polypeptide(L)'
;MITYPAEFNARKEAVFTALAQVDGGGHRLRFPMLSFRDFPQTQARVVASLSRAKKQPKGRLGAALKRWLVRGQYNGARRYFLRHPDRVAVAWNGLGGSRAAFLQGARDAGAAALHAELAPFPGRITLDPVGVNAESGVPQGPEFYTDWAGQDPQRSGD
;
A
#
# COMPACT_ATOMS: atom_id res chain seq x y z
N MET A 1 -1.23 -11.80 -9.54
CA MET A 1 -1.24 -10.55 -10.36
C MET A 1 -1.42 -9.34 -9.47
N ILE A 2 -0.55 -8.34 -9.59
CA ILE A 2 -0.62 -7.10 -8.79
C ILE A 2 -1.67 -6.13 -9.32
N THR A 3 -2.25 -5.34 -8.41
CA THR A 3 -3.20 -4.28 -8.70
C THR A 3 -2.78 -3.03 -7.92
N TYR A 4 -2.67 -1.90 -8.57
CA TYR A 4 -2.21 -0.65 -7.97
C TYR A 4 -3.01 0.55 -8.47
N PRO A 5 -3.20 1.59 -7.63
CA PRO A 5 -3.89 2.80 -8.04
C PRO A 5 -3.03 3.59 -9.03
N ALA A 6 -3.68 4.36 -9.91
CA ALA A 6 -2.95 5.25 -10.80
C ALA A 6 -2.11 6.26 -10.02
N GLU A 7 -0.84 6.39 -10.38
CA GLU A 7 0.07 7.36 -9.80
C GLU A 7 0.20 8.58 -10.72
N PHE A 8 0.21 9.78 -10.13
CA PHE A 8 0.42 11.03 -10.89
C PHE A 8 1.91 11.35 -11.08
N ASN A 9 2.79 10.67 -10.34
CA ASN A 9 4.22 10.83 -10.46
C ASN A 9 4.77 9.80 -11.45
N ALA A 10 5.33 10.27 -12.58
CA ALA A 10 5.82 9.42 -13.66
C ALA A 10 6.86 8.38 -13.21
N ARG A 11 7.75 8.74 -12.26
CA ARG A 11 8.77 7.80 -11.74
C ARG A 11 8.12 6.63 -10.98
N LYS A 12 7.11 6.92 -10.16
CA LYS A 12 6.38 5.88 -9.43
C LYS A 12 5.55 5.01 -10.35
N GLU A 13 4.91 5.63 -11.34
CA GLU A 13 4.16 4.91 -12.36
C GLU A 13 5.07 3.95 -13.15
N ALA A 14 6.27 4.38 -13.52
CA ALA A 14 7.25 3.53 -14.20
C ALA A 14 7.67 2.32 -13.33
N VAL A 15 7.86 2.51 -12.02
CA VAL A 15 8.17 1.41 -11.10
C VAL A 15 7.04 0.38 -11.06
N PHE A 16 5.79 0.83 -10.94
CA PHE A 16 4.65 -0.10 -10.94
C PHE A 16 4.46 -0.79 -12.28
N THR A 17 4.73 -0.11 -13.39
CA THR A 17 4.70 -0.70 -14.73
C THR A 17 5.74 -1.82 -14.85
N ALA A 18 6.98 -1.57 -14.41
CA ALA A 18 8.04 -2.57 -14.41
C ALA A 18 7.70 -3.77 -13.49
N LEU A 19 7.20 -3.50 -12.29
CA LEU A 19 6.78 -4.54 -11.36
C LEU A 19 5.65 -5.40 -11.95
N ALA A 20 4.69 -4.78 -12.63
CA ALA A 20 3.60 -5.48 -13.29
C ALA A 20 4.08 -6.40 -14.43
N GLN A 21 5.11 -5.99 -15.17
CA GLN A 21 5.70 -6.83 -16.23
C GLN A 21 6.35 -8.09 -15.65
N VAL A 22 7.06 -7.97 -14.52
CA VAL A 22 7.68 -9.11 -13.84
C VAL A 22 6.63 -10.07 -13.27
N ASP A 23 5.49 -9.56 -12.82
CA ASP A 23 4.37 -10.35 -12.28
C ASP A 23 3.45 -10.94 -13.37
N GLY A 24 3.84 -10.89 -14.64
CA GLY A 24 3.03 -11.42 -15.75
C GLY A 24 1.85 -10.54 -16.15
N GLY A 25 1.93 -9.26 -15.92
CA GLY A 25 0.95 -8.25 -16.28
C GLY A 25 0.08 -7.78 -15.11
N GLY A 26 0.43 -6.63 -14.55
CA GLY A 26 -0.35 -5.98 -13.49
C GLY A 26 -1.60 -5.32 -14.04
N HIS A 27 -2.58 -5.14 -13.15
CA HIS A 27 -3.79 -4.38 -13.44
C HIS A 27 -3.75 -3.04 -12.73
N ARG A 28 -3.80 -1.96 -13.51
CA ARG A 28 -3.90 -0.60 -13.00
C ARG A 28 -5.35 -0.24 -12.71
N LEU A 29 -5.67 -0.01 -11.45
CA LEU A 29 -6.94 0.60 -11.10
C LEU A 29 -6.89 2.09 -11.47
N ARG A 30 -7.63 2.46 -12.53
CA ARG A 30 -7.81 3.88 -12.88
C ARG A 30 -8.62 4.59 -11.80
N PHE A 31 -8.16 5.77 -11.39
CA PHE A 31 -9.00 6.68 -10.61
C PHE A 31 -10.13 7.22 -11.52
N PRO A 32 -11.40 7.25 -11.09
CA PRO A 32 -11.89 6.85 -9.79
C PRO A 32 -12.60 5.49 -9.82
N MET A 33 -12.02 4.46 -9.23
CA MET A 33 -12.83 3.31 -8.81
C MET A 33 -13.53 3.63 -7.48
N LEU A 34 -14.39 4.61 -7.50
CA LEU A 34 -15.11 5.03 -6.32
C LEU A 34 -16.42 4.23 -6.20
N SER A 35 -16.71 3.78 -4.99
CA SER A 35 -18.01 3.24 -4.62
C SER A 35 -18.50 3.91 -3.34
N PHE A 36 -19.74 4.35 -3.33
CA PHE A 36 -20.33 5.05 -2.17
C PHE A 36 -21.31 4.18 -1.37
N ARG A 37 -21.44 2.93 -1.74
CA ARG A 37 -22.18 1.95 -0.95
C ARG A 37 -21.27 1.40 0.14
N ASP A 38 -21.56 1.73 1.39
CA ASP A 38 -20.73 1.41 2.55
C ASP A 38 -20.74 -0.08 2.92
N PHE A 39 -19.66 -0.44 3.59
CA PHE A 39 -19.53 -1.65 4.38
C PHE A 39 -19.57 -1.26 5.88
N PRO A 40 -19.82 -2.19 6.79
CA PRO A 40 -19.85 -1.92 8.23
C PRO A 40 -18.61 -1.18 8.74
N GLN A 41 -17.43 -1.49 8.21
CA GLN A 41 -16.15 -0.91 8.64
C GLN A 41 -15.80 0.42 7.95
N THR A 42 -16.58 0.86 6.95
CA THR A 42 -16.21 2.02 6.09
C THR A 42 -15.85 3.25 6.91
N GLN A 43 -16.68 3.64 7.87
CA GLN A 43 -16.44 4.86 8.65
C GLN A 43 -15.15 4.77 9.48
N ALA A 44 -14.91 3.66 10.15
CA ALA A 44 -13.70 3.45 10.95
C ALA A 44 -12.43 3.49 10.07
N ARG A 45 -12.47 2.86 8.89
CA ARG A 45 -11.36 2.86 7.94
C ARG A 45 -11.07 4.23 7.33
N VAL A 46 -12.11 5.01 7.06
CA VAL A 46 -11.97 6.40 6.58
C VAL A 46 -11.29 7.26 7.64
N VAL A 47 -11.73 7.19 8.89
CA VAL A 47 -11.11 7.94 10.00
C VAL A 47 -9.64 7.56 10.16
N ALA A 48 -9.32 6.27 10.21
CA ALA A 48 -7.94 5.78 10.34
C ALA A 48 -7.05 6.21 9.15
N SER A 49 -7.57 6.20 7.93
CA SER A 49 -6.83 6.64 6.74
C SER A 49 -6.57 8.15 6.74
N LEU A 50 -7.50 8.94 7.25
CA LEU A 50 -7.39 10.41 7.32
C LEU A 50 -6.49 10.87 8.45
N SER A 51 -6.49 10.22 9.62
CA SER A 51 -5.64 10.59 10.75
C SER A 51 -4.15 10.52 10.42
N ARG A 52 -3.75 9.58 9.56
CA ARG A 52 -2.38 9.40 9.08
C ARG A 52 -2.02 10.21 7.82
N ALA A 53 -2.94 11.00 7.30
CA ALA A 53 -2.70 11.74 6.06
C ALA A 53 -1.79 12.95 6.29
N LYS A 54 -0.61 12.97 5.68
CA LYS A 54 0.39 14.06 5.79
C LYS A 54 -0.14 15.43 5.42
N LYS A 55 -1.06 15.51 4.43
CA LYS A 55 -1.66 16.76 3.97
C LYS A 55 -3.11 16.83 4.44
N GLN A 56 -3.40 17.73 5.34
CA GLN A 56 -4.77 18.06 5.72
C GLN A 56 -5.29 19.21 4.85
N PRO A 57 -6.49 19.10 4.28
CA PRO A 57 -7.06 20.18 3.49
C PRO A 57 -7.38 21.39 4.39
N LYS A 58 -7.17 22.56 3.85
CA LYS A 58 -7.57 23.79 4.52
C LYS A 58 -9.09 23.99 4.33
N GLY A 59 -9.80 24.19 5.43
CA GLY A 59 -11.23 24.49 5.44
C GLY A 59 -12.16 23.27 5.39
N ARG A 60 -13.43 23.52 5.78
CA ARG A 60 -14.46 22.46 5.99
C ARG A 60 -14.83 21.74 4.67
N LEU A 61 -14.95 22.50 3.57
CA LEU A 61 -15.32 21.95 2.26
C LEU A 61 -14.24 20.99 1.73
N GLY A 62 -12.96 21.40 1.81
CA GLY A 62 -11.85 20.54 1.40
C GLY A 62 -11.73 19.27 2.25
N ALA A 63 -11.99 19.37 3.55
CA ALA A 63 -12.02 18.20 4.44
C ALA A 63 -13.18 17.24 4.08
N ALA A 64 -14.36 17.78 3.79
CA ALA A 64 -15.52 16.98 3.37
C ALA A 64 -15.25 16.25 2.04
N LEU A 65 -14.71 16.95 1.06
CA LEU A 65 -14.35 16.35 -0.25
C LEU A 65 -13.29 15.26 -0.09
N LYS A 66 -12.26 15.51 0.73
CA LYS A 66 -11.21 14.49 0.99
C LYS A 66 -11.80 13.26 1.67
N ARG A 67 -12.66 13.45 2.67
CA ARG A 67 -13.36 12.34 3.34
C ARG A 67 -14.21 11.54 2.36
N TRP A 68 -14.95 12.22 1.49
CA TRP A 68 -15.77 11.62 0.45
C TRP A 68 -14.93 10.78 -0.52
N LEU A 69 -13.80 11.31 -1.01
CA LEU A 69 -12.89 10.59 -1.89
C LEU A 69 -12.28 9.36 -1.22
N VAL A 70 -11.81 9.49 0.02
CA VAL A 70 -11.21 8.36 0.78
C VAL A 70 -12.24 7.27 1.04
N ARG A 71 -13.50 7.64 1.37
CA ARG A 71 -14.62 6.72 1.52
C ARG A 71 -14.89 5.95 0.23
N GLY A 72 -15.00 6.66 -0.88
CA GLY A 72 -15.22 6.04 -2.18
C GLY A 72 -14.10 5.11 -2.60
N GLN A 73 -12.85 5.50 -2.32
CA GLN A 73 -11.65 4.70 -2.59
C GLN A 73 -11.64 3.39 -1.79
N TYR A 74 -11.89 3.44 -0.49
CA TYR A 74 -11.98 2.26 0.35
C TYR A 74 -13.05 1.28 -0.14
N ASN A 75 -14.27 1.77 -0.34
CA ASN A 75 -15.38 0.96 -0.77
C ASN A 75 -15.19 0.39 -2.18
N GLY A 76 -14.60 1.17 -3.08
CA GLY A 76 -14.27 0.74 -4.44
C GLY A 76 -13.23 -0.38 -4.45
N ALA A 77 -12.14 -0.19 -3.71
CA ALA A 77 -11.10 -1.20 -3.55
C ALA A 77 -11.65 -2.50 -2.96
N ARG A 78 -12.39 -2.41 -1.84
CA ARG A 78 -12.97 -3.60 -1.22
C ARG A 78 -13.87 -4.40 -2.16
N ARG A 79 -14.75 -3.71 -2.93
CA ARG A 79 -15.60 -4.39 -3.92
C ARG A 79 -14.81 -5.05 -5.03
N TYR A 80 -13.74 -4.39 -5.47
CA TYR A 80 -12.88 -4.93 -6.51
C TYR A 80 -12.20 -6.23 -6.04
N PHE A 81 -11.57 -6.20 -4.86
CA PHE A 81 -10.84 -7.37 -4.35
C PHE A 81 -11.76 -8.51 -3.88
N LEU A 82 -12.98 -8.23 -3.47
CA LEU A 82 -13.99 -9.28 -3.25
C LEU A 82 -14.32 -10.08 -4.53
N ARG A 83 -14.16 -9.46 -5.70
CA ARG A 83 -14.35 -10.12 -7.00
C ARG A 83 -13.06 -10.72 -7.57
N HIS A 84 -11.92 -10.32 -7.02
CA HIS A 84 -10.58 -10.71 -7.47
C HIS A 84 -9.69 -11.06 -6.27
N PRO A 85 -10.02 -12.13 -5.52
CA PRO A 85 -9.31 -12.47 -4.28
C PRO A 85 -7.87 -12.94 -4.50
N ASP A 86 -7.56 -13.39 -5.72
CA ASP A 86 -6.23 -13.84 -6.18
C ASP A 86 -5.25 -12.68 -6.43
N ARG A 87 -5.75 -11.45 -6.44
CA ARG A 87 -4.91 -10.29 -6.73
C ARG A 87 -4.27 -9.71 -5.47
N VAL A 88 -3.08 -9.14 -5.65
CA VAL A 88 -2.31 -8.47 -4.59
C VAL A 88 -2.42 -6.96 -4.77
N ALA A 89 -2.86 -6.27 -3.73
CA ALA A 89 -2.90 -4.81 -3.71
C ALA A 89 -1.50 -4.25 -3.42
N VAL A 90 -1.02 -3.34 -4.25
CA VAL A 90 0.26 -2.66 -4.00
C VAL A 90 0.05 -1.15 -4.06
N ALA A 91 0.55 -0.40 -3.08
CA ALA A 91 0.49 1.05 -3.10
C ALA A 91 1.79 1.67 -2.60
N TRP A 92 2.17 2.80 -3.21
CA TRP A 92 3.34 3.55 -2.80
C TRP A 92 3.14 4.17 -1.42
N ASN A 93 4.00 3.85 -0.47
CA ASN A 93 3.93 4.22 0.94
C ASN A 93 2.67 3.65 1.65
N GLY A 94 1.48 4.01 1.25
CA GLY A 94 0.21 3.42 1.73
C GLY A 94 -0.17 3.71 3.19
N LEU A 95 0.55 4.56 3.93
CA LEU A 95 0.29 4.81 5.36
C LEU A 95 -0.88 5.76 5.62
N GLY A 96 -1.28 6.58 4.66
CA GLY A 96 -2.36 7.54 4.87
C GLY A 96 -3.14 7.92 3.60
N GLY A 97 -4.31 8.52 3.80
CA GLY A 97 -5.18 9.02 2.73
C GLY A 97 -5.71 7.93 1.81
N SER A 98 -5.83 8.23 0.51
CA SER A 98 -6.43 7.33 -0.48
C SER A 98 -5.67 6.01 -0.65
N ARG A 99 -4.33 6.02 -0.52
CA ARG A 99 -3.52 4.80 -0.64
C ARG A 99 -3.73 3.86 0.55
N ALA A 100 -3.82 4.40 1.76
CA ALA A 100 -4.19 3.62 2.95
C ALA A 100 -5.59 3.02 2.79
N ALA A 101 -6.55 3.82 2.34
CA ALA A 101 -7.92 3.37 2.09
C ALA A 101 -7.97 2.24 1.04
N PHE A 102 -7.18 2.33 -0.03
CA PHE A 102 -7.05 1.29 -1.04
C PHE A 102 -6.51 -0.02 -0.45
N LEU A 103 -5.38 0.01 0.27
CA LEU A 103 -4.80 -1.18 0.89
C LEU A 103 -5.71 -1.78 1.97
N GLN A 104 -6.36 -0.94 2.79
CA GLN A 104 -7.33 -1.43 3.78
C GLN A 104 -8.55 -2.07 3.13
N GLY A 105 -9.04 -1.51 2.03
CA GLY A 105 -10.12 -2.12 1.27
C GLY A 105 -9.76 -3.50 0.73
N ALA A 106 -8.54 -3.69 0.27
CA ALA A 106 -8.02 -4.99 -0.16
C ALA A 106 -7.93 -5.99 1.00
N ARG A 107 -7.31 -5.58 2.13
CA ARG A 107 -7.19 -6.42 3.33
C ARG A 107 -8.56 -6.86 3.88
N ASP A 108 -9.49 -5.92 3.97
CA ASP A 108 -10.86 -6.21 4.46
C ASP A 108 -11.68 -7.07 3.47
N ALA A 109 -11.19 -7.24 2.24
CA ALA A 109 -11.71 -8.21 1.26
C ALA A 109 -10.98 -9.56 1.30
N GLY A 110 -9.98 -9.73 2.16
CA GLY A 110 -9.16 -10.95 2.26
C GLY A 110 -8.01 -11.04 1.26
N ALA A 111 -7.73 -9.97 0.48
CA ALA A 111 -6.61 -9.94 -0.46
C ALA A 111 -5.30 -9.51 0.22
N ALA A 112 -4.18 -10.00 -0.28
CA ALA A 112 -2.87 -9.56 0.14
C ALA A 112 -2.64 -8.08 -0.23
N ALA A 113 -1.97 -7.33 0.65
CA ALA A 113 -1.71 -5.92 0.45
C ALA A 113 -0.28 -5.56 0.86
N LEU A 114 0.45 -4.92 -0.05
CA LEU A 114 1.85 -4.56 0.10
C LEU A 114 2.05 -3.06 0.01
N HIS A 115 2.93 -2.56 0.85
CA HIS A 115 3.45 -1.20 0.81
C HIS A 115 4.74 -1.19 -0.03
N ALA A 116 4.82 -0.32 -1.04
CA ALA A 116 6.01 -0.14 -1.84
C ALA A 116 6.76 1.14 -1.43
N GLU A 117 8.06 1.08 -1.31
CA GLU A 117 8.93 2.22 -1.05
C GLU A 117 10.29 2.06 -1.72
N LEU A 118 11.05 3.16 -1.83
CA LEU A 118 12.44 3.09 -2.25
C LEU A 118 13.25 2.33 -1.20
N ALA A 119 14.01 1.35 -1.65
CA ALA A 119 15.00 0.71 -0.80
C ALA A 119 16.20 1.67 -0.53
N PRO A 120 16.98 1.43 0.53
CA PRO A 120 18.20 2.18 0.78
C PRO A 120 19.23 2.11 -0.35
N PHE A 121 19.14 1.08 -1.18
CA PHE A 121 20.04 0.87 -2.32
C PHE A 121 19.48 1.47 -3.61
N PRO A 122 20.31 2.15 -4.43
CA PRO A 122 19.88 2.74 -5.69
C PRO A 122 19.20 1.74 -6.63
N GLY A 123 18.13 2.17 -7.27
CA GLY A 123 17.39 1.38 -8.26
C GLY A 123 16.59 0.21 -7.69
N ARG A 124 16.46 0.10 -6.38
CA ARG A 124 15.67 -0.97 -5.71
C ARG A 124 14.45 -0.41 -4.99
N ILE A 125 13.44 -1.27 -4.83
CA ILE A 125 12.24 -1.00 -4.02
C ILE A 125 12.09 -2.09 -2.98
N THR A 126 11.48 -1.74 -1.86
CA THR A 126 10.99 -2.70 -0.87
C THR A 126 9.48 -2.89 -1.05
N LEU A 127 9.02 -4.12 -0.85
CA LEU A 127 7.61 -4.47 -0.73
C LEU A 127 7.40 -5.10 0.64
N ASP A 128 6.56 -4.49 1.46
CA ASP A 128 6.36 -4.90 2.85
C ASP A 128 4.85 -5.04 3.16
N PRO A 129 4.40 -6.17 3.74
CA PRO A 129 3.00 -6.37 4.06
C PRO A 129 2.51 -5.56 5.27
N VAL A 130 3.41 -5.10 6.12
CA VAL A 130 3.08 -4.40 7.38
C VAL A 130 3.04 -2.88 7.17
N GLY A 131 4.11 -2.32 6.62
CA GLY A 131 4.24 -0.88 6.47
C GLY A 131 5.50 -0.46 5.73
N VAL A 132 5.94 0.77 5.96
CA VAL A 132 7.17 1.34 5.40
C VAL A 132 7.90 2.15 6.47
N ASN A 133 9.18 2.39 6.30
CA ASN A 133 10.03 3.08 7.29
C ASN A 133 9.96 2.41 8.67
N ALA A 134 9.71 3.17 9.72
CA ALA A 134 9.59 2.68 11.10
C ALA A 134 8.39 1.73 11.34
N GLU A 135 7.43 1.67 10.41
CA GLU A 135 6.28 0.74 10.45
C GLU A 135 6.52 -0.50 9.58
N SER A 136 7.71 -0.66 8.99
CA SER A 136 8.08 -1.83 8.20
C SER A 136 8.14 -3.10 9.06
N GLY A 137 7.80 -4.23 8.48
CA GLY A 137 7.98 -5.56 9.07
C GLY A 137 9.45 -5.99 9.16
N VAL A 138 10.38 -5.23 8.57
CA VAL A 138 11.81 -5.50 8.68
C VAL A 138 12.28 -5.18 10.09
N PRO A 139 12.95 -6.12 10.79
CA PRO A 139 13.47 -5.89 12.12
C PRO A 139 14.38 -4.67 12.19
N GLN A 140 14.18 -3.81 13.20
CA GLN A 140 14.92 -2.56 13.39
C GLN A 140 16.06 -2.69 14.40
N GLY A 141 16.07 -3.74 15.22
CA GLY A 141 17.07 -3.96 16.25
C GLY A 141 18.36 -4.58 15.71
N PRO A 142 19.54 -4.09 16.14
CA PRO A 142 20.82 -4.64 15.72
C PRO A 142 21.01 -6.11 16.13
N GLU A 143 20.39 -6.53 17.22
CA GLU A 143 20.40 -7.91 17.74
C GLU A 143 19.94 -8.93 16.70
N PHE A 144 18.93 -8.61 15.92
CA PHE A 144 18.44 -9.50 14.86
C PHE A 144 19.52 -9.79 13.80
N TYR A 145 20.31 -8.80 13.46
CA TYR A 145 21.35 -8.93 12.43
C TYR A 145 22.62 -9.58 12.96
N THR A 146 22.94 -9.42 14.26
CA THR A 146 24.06 -10.09 14.89
C THR A 146 23.83 -11.59 15.03
N ASP A 147 22.64 -12.02 15.40
CA ASP A 147 22.28 -13.44 15.48
C ASP A 147 22.30 -14.11 14.09
N TRP A 148 21.92 -13.36 13.05
CA TRP A 148 21.92 -13.85 11.68
C TRP A 148 23.34 -13.99 11.10
N ALA A 149 24.24 -13.06 11.43
CA ALA A 149 25.64 -13.11 11.01
C ALA A 149 26.39 -14.32 11.57
N GLY A 150 25.99 -14.86 12.73
CA GLY A 150 26.48 -16.09 13.31
C GLY A 150 26.00 -17.39 12.66
N GLN A 151 25.01 -17.31 11.79
CA GLN A 151 24.38 -18.46 11.11
C GLN A 151 24.76 -18.56 9.61
N ASP A 152 25.60 -17.67 9.10
CA ASP A 152 26.04 -17.72 7.70
C ASP A 152 27.06 -18.84 7.49
N PRO A 153 26.68 -19.97 6.84
CA PRO A 153 27.59 -21.12 6.64
C PRO A 153 28.76 -20.82 5.70
N GLN A 154 28.72 -19.69 4.96
CA GLN A 154 29.82 -19.29 4.07
C GLN A 154 30.92 -18.50 4.81
N ARG A 155 30.71 -18.05 6.05
CA ARG A 155 31.70 -17.38 6.86
C ARG A 155 32.54 -18.30 7.76
N SER A 156 32.21 -19.59 7.81
CA SER A 156 32.92 -20.59 8.63
C SER A 156 34.06 -21.27 7.88
N GLY A 157 34.55 -20.73 6.79
CA GLY A 157 35.53 -21.34 5.88
C GLY A 157 36.80 -20.53 5.66
N ASP A 158 37.33 -19.81 6.68
CA ASP A 158 38.67 -19.26 6.67
C ASP A 158 39.42 -19.65 7.95
#